data_8cf78774fa1a08d48ed255031ea5b613
#
_entry.id   8cf78774fa1a08d48ed255031ea5b613
#
_cell.length_a   1.000
_cell.length_b   1.000
_cell.length_c   1.000
_cell.angle_alpha   90.00
_cell.angle_beta   90.00
_cell.angle_gamma   90.00
#
_symmetry.space_group_name_H-M   'P 1'
#
loop_
_entity.id
_entity.type
_entity.pdbx_description
1 polymer ?
#
loop_
_entity_poly.entity_id
_entity_poly.type
_entity_poly.pdbx_seq_one_letter_code
_entity_poly.pdbx_strand_id
1 'polypeptide(L)'
;MIEKLMRFQTGERFPILLGQDGIPVFYPNLYLLTMCRRKDAVNTMRARNRAIMHLYLWAEINKIDLEGRFKSKELLSIEEIESLCTSLLKELKFVKNYKSNKKLNLPRKITSLNFSMGIEKIKYVCSNTYNQRIMYVTAYIEWLLYVFLDKVERTSNLYISTMHAKDQMIKFINARKLTARYASDPRGLDDGVETKLLQIIDPKEEKNPFVRDFVKIRNQLYVKLALSTGLRRGEMLKIKVEHINLVTKKLSIKRSPDDILDKRVIEGNVKTNSRYVMIEDSLFKIIKDYLRFRSKLKKARSHPYLFVSQTGSALSYSSAGYIYIKIRENSSSMPDNLTQHEIRHEWNYKFSKSAKKKNLRDEKSDTLRKYLMGWSSNSSMPRRYDERSISEEASELSLIIQSDVMDSINENQKEEDNNEYIG
;
A
#
# COMPACT_ATOMS: atom_id res chain seq x y z
N MET A 1 17.27 -14.92 9.47
CA MET A 1 17.47 -13.99 8.32
C MET A 1 16.83 -12.64 8.58
N ILE A 2 17.44 -11.54 8.09
CA ILE A 2 17.01 -10.16 8.31
C ILE A 2 17.06 -9.40 6.97
N GLU A 3 15.97 -8.67 6.61
CA GLU A 3 16.01 -7.69 5.52
C GLU A 3 16.59 -6.38 6.04
N LYS A 4 17.62 -5.87 5.38
CA LYS A 4 18.18 -4.53 5.62
C LYS A 4 18.11 -3.71 4.34
N LEU A 5 17.73 -2.44 4.45
CA LEU A 5 17.75 -1.53 3.31
C LEU A 5 19.07 -0.76 3.32
N MET A 6 19.86 -0.94 2.30
CA MET A 6 21.10 -0.19 2.06
C MET A 6 20.81 1.05 1.22
N ARG A 7 21.58 2.10 1.43
CA ARG A 7 21.59 3.30 0.61
C ARG A 7 23.00 3.50 0.07
N PHE A 8 23.14 3.51 -1.24
CA PHE A 8 24.41 3.80 -1.92
C PHE A 8 24.71 5.29 -1.92
N GLN A 9 25.95 5.66 -2.23
CA GLN A 9 26.36 7.07 -2.34
C GLN A 9 25.58 7.81 -3.44
N THR A 10 25.19 7.10 -4.50
CA THR A 10 24.32 7.61 -5.58
C THR A 10 22.91 7.97 -5.16
N GLY A 11 22.51 7.67 -3.91
CA GLY A 11 21.15 7.84 -3.45
C GLY A 11 20.27 6.60 -3.64
N GLU A 12 20.68 5.66 -4.49
CA GLU A 12 19.95 4.41 -4.72
C GLU A 12 19.78 3.61 -3.44
N ARG A 13 18.62 3.01 -3.28
CA ARG A 13 18.30 2.12 -2.15
C ARG A 13 18.11 0.70 -2.63
N PHE A 14 18.79 -0.22 -1.97
CA PHE A 14 18.76 -1.64 -2.32
C PHE A 14 18.46 -2.49 -1.09
N PRO A 15 17.44 -3.37 -1.12
CA PRO A 15 17.17 -4.30 -0.03
C PRO A 15 18.11 -5.49 -0.12
N ILE A 16 18.82 -5.77 0.97
CA ILE A 16 19.72 -6.92 1.11
C ILE A 16 19.15 -7.91 2.12
N LEU A 17 19.26 -9.19 1.85
CA LEU A 17 18.94 -10.27 2.76
C LEU A 17 20.21 -10.75 3.46
N LEU A 18 20.23 -10.66 4.78
CA LEU A 18 21.33 -11.12 5.62
C LEU A 18 20.96 -12.41 6.35
N GLY A 19 21.92 -13.30 6.47
CA GLY A 19 21.88 -14.48 7.34
C GLY A 19 21.79 -14.09 8.81
N GLN A 20 21.83 -15.08 9.70
CA GLN A 20 21.89 -14.86 11.17
C GLN A 20 23.27 -14.36 11.62
N ASP A 21 24.30 -14.72 10.89
CA ASP A 21 25.68 -14.28 11.01
C ASP A 21 25.94 -12.85 10.50
N GLY A 22 24.92 -12.21 9.91
CA GLY A 22 25.03 -10.88 9.29
C GLY A 22 25.64 -10.90 7.90
N ILE A 23 25.98 -12.08 7.35
CA ILE A 23 26.52 -12.24 5.99
C ILE A 23 25.39 -12.20 4.97
N PRO A 24 25.57 -11.55 3.78
CA PRO A 24 24.57 -11.59 2.71
C PRO A 24 24.30 -13.00 2.21
N VAL A 25 23.03 -13.41 2.15
CA VAL A 25 22.63 -14.69 1.56
C VAL A 25 22.81 -14.62 0.06
N PHE A 26 23.64 -15.50 -0.51
CA PHE A 26 24.18 -15.37 -1.85
C PHE A 26 23.10 -15.33 -2.95
N TYR A 27 22.34 -16.41 -3.16
CA TYR A 27 21.40 -16.51 -4.29
C TYR A 27 20.24 -15.49 -4.22
N PRO A 28 19.57 -15.25 -3.09
CA PRO A 28 18.55 -14.21 -2.99
C PRO A 28 19.07 -12.82 -3.40
N ASN A 29 20.26 -12.44 -2.93
CA ASN A 29 20.83 -11.14 -3.28
C ASN A 29 21.28 -11.08 -4.73
N LEU A 30 21.85 -12.16 -5.27
CA LEU A 30 22.21 -12.27 -6.68
C LEU A 30 20.98 -12.12 -7.59
N TYR A 31 19.86 -12.78 -7.25
CA TYR A 31 18.59 -12.64 -7.96
C TYR A 31 18.10 -11.19 -7.97
N LEU A 32 18.11 -10.52 -6.82
CA LEU A 32 17.69 -9.13 -6.75
C LEU A 32 18.59 -8.21 -7.57
N LEU A 33 19.90 -8.43 -7.55
CA LEU A 33 20.88 -7.65 -8.31
C LEU A 33 20.72 -7.82 -9.82
N THR A 34 20.60 -9.08 -10.27
CA THR A 34 20.61 -9.40 -11.71
C THR A 34 19.24 -9.24 -12.36
N MET A 35 18.17 -9.65 -11.67
CA MET A 35 16.85 -9.75 -12.26
C MET A 35 15.92 -8.59 -11.90
N CYS A 36 16.14 -7.90 -10.77
CA CYS A 36 15.17 -6.94 -10.23
C CYS A 36 15.67 -5.49 -10.22
N ARG A 37 16.94 -5.25 -9.93
CA ARG A 37 17.50 -3.92 -9.67
C ARG A 37 17.19 -2.88 -10.76
N ARG A 38 17.24 -3.27 -12.04
CA ARG A 38 17.02 -2.34 -13.18
C ARG A 38 15.55 -2.08 -13.50
N LYS A 39 14.65 -3.00 -13.12
CA LYS A 39 13.24 -2.94 -13.53
C LYS A 39 12.25 -2.67 -12.39
N ASP A 40 12.62 -3.05 -11.17
CA ASP A 40 11.72 -2.98 -10.03
C ASP A 40 11.99 -1.76 -9.14
N ALA A 41 10.94 -1.13 -8.67
CA ALA A 41 11.05 -0.13 -7.62
C ALA A 41 11.48 -0.78 -6.29
N VAL A 42 12.18 -0.02 -5.43
CA VAL A 42 12.69 -0.49 -4.12
C VAL A 42 11.66 -1.26 -3.31
N ASN A 43 10.41 -0.76 -3.22
CA ASN A 43 9.36 -1.46 -2.46
C ASN A 43 8.94 -2.78 -3.10
N THR A 44 9.01 -2.91 -4.43
CA THR A 44 8.77 -4.17 -5.13
C THR A 44 9.91 -5.15 -4.84
N MET A 45 11.16 -4.70 -4.93
CA MET A 45 12.33 -5.52 -4.54
C MET A 45 12.24 -5.98 -3.08
N ARG A 46 11.80 -5.11 -2.16
CA ARG A 46 11.56 -5.48 -0.75
C ARG A 46 10.48 -6.54 -0.61
N ALA A 47 9.39 -6.42 -1.36
CA ALA A 47 8.32 -7.43 -1.33
C ALA A 47 8.81 -8.79 -1.85
N ARG A 48 9.60 -8.81 -2.94
CA ARG A 48 10.27 -10.02 -3.43
C ARG A 48 11.21 -10.61 -2.39
N ASN A 49 12.07 -9.77 -1.80
CA ASN A 49 13.03 -10.20 -0.79
C ASN A 49 12.35 -10.84 0.41
N ARG A 50 11.23 -10.29 0.86
CA ARG A 50 10.44 -10.86 1.96
C ARG A 50 9.75 -12.17 1.60
N ALA A 51 9.29 -12.32 0.37
CA ALA A 51 8.72 -13.58 -0.11
C ALA A 51 9.80 -14.67 -0.21
N ILE A 52 10.98 -14.34 -0.73
CA ILE A 52 12.13 -15.24 -0.78
C ILE A 52 12.60 -15.59 0.65
N MET A 53 12.70 -14.61 1.54
CA MET A 53 13.00 -14.86 2.94
C MET A 53 11.99 -15.82 3.59
N HIS A 54 10.71 -15.73 3.24
CA HIS A 54 9.68 -16.63 3.73
C HIS A 54 9.92 -18.08 3.23
N LEU A 55 10.27 -18.26 1.96
CA LEU A 55 10.65 -19.54 1.37
C LEU A 55 11.83 -20.18 2.13
N TYR A 56 12.90 -19.41 2.36
CA TYR A 56 14.07 -19.93 3.09
C TYR A 56 13.77 -20.25 4.55
N LEU A 57 12.95 -19.45 5.23
CA LEU A 57 12.51 -19.74 6.59
C LEU A 57 11.64 -21.01 6.66
N TRP A 58 10.74 -21.20 5.68
CA TRP A 58 9.96 -22.42 5.56
C TRP A 58 10.87 -23.65 5.34
N ALA A 59 11.83 -23.57 4.42
CA ALA A 59 12.78 -24.64 4.15
C ALA A 59 13.59 -25.00 5.39
N GLU A 60 14.09 -24.01 6.12
CA GLU A 60 14.84 -24.22 7.37
C GLU A 60 13.99 -24.88 8.48
N ILE A 61 12.71 -24.47 8.62
CA ILE A 61 11.78 -25.08 9.59
C ILE A 61 11.52 -26.56 9.28
N ASN A 62 11.44 -26.89 7.98
CA ASN A 62 11.19 -28.26 7.52
C ASN A 62 12.48 -29.07 7.29
N LYS A 63 13.66 -28.50 7.61
CA LYS A 63 14.98 -29.12 7.43
C LYS A 63 15.28 -29.49 5.97
N ILE A 64 14.82 -28.67 5.02
CA ILE A 64 15.08 -28.83 3.60
C ILE A 64 16.28 -27.97 3.21
N ASP A 65 17.33 -28.58 2.68
CA ASP A 65 18.40 -27.89 1.99
C ASP A 65 17.93 -27.55 0.57
N LEU A 66 17.29 -26.40 0.42
CA LEU A 66 16.69 -25.96 -0.85
C LEU A 66 17.72 -25.87 -1.98
N GLU A 67 18.89 -25.31 -1.67
CA GLU A 67 19.94 -25.07 -2.66
C GLU A 67 20.65 -26.38 -3.04
N GLY A 68 20.95 -27.23 -2.06
CA GLY A 68 21.57 -28.55 -2.29
C GLY A 68 20.67 -29.44 -3.15
N ARG A 69 19.38 -29.54 -2.81
CA ARG A 69 18.40 -30.33 -3.58
C ARG A 69 18.27 -29.83 -5.02
N PHE A 70 18.12 -28.52 -5.22
CA PHE A 70 17.99 -27.98 -6.57
C PHE A 70 19.29 -28.14 -7.39
N LYS A 71 20.48 -28.11 -6.77
CA LYS A 71 21.75 -28.48 -7.41
C LYS A 71 21.75 -29.94 -7.83
N SER A 72 21.20 -30.85 -7.03
CA SER A 72 21.03 -32.28 -7.35
C SER A 72 19.86 -32.55 -8.28
N LYS A 73 19.12 -31.52 -8.73
CA LYS A 73 17.92 -31.60 -9.60
C LYS A 73 16.71 -32.27 -8.90
N GLU A 74 16.71 -32.33 -7.58
CA GLU A 74 15.59 -32.79 -6.79
C GLU A 74 14.66 -31.61 -6.49
N LEU A 75 13.43 -31.69 -7.01
CA LEU A 75 12.43 -30.64 -6.83
C LEU A 75 11.58 -30.88 -5.57
N LEU A 76 10.72 -29.92 -5.25
CA LEU A 76 9.78 -30.05 -4.13
C LEU A 76 8.69 -31.08 -4.45
N SER A 77 8.37 -31.94 -3.48
CA SER A 77 7.24 -32.86 -3.57
C SER A 77 5.90 -32.13 -3.48
N ILE A 78 4.81 -32.80 -3.80
CA ILE A 78 3.44 -32.23 -3.71
C ILE A 78 3.14 -31.82 -2.27
N GLU A 79 3.52 -32.64 -1.27
CA GLU A 79 3.31 -32.35 0.15
C GLU A 79 4.14 -31.13 0.60
N GLU A 80 5.36 -31.00 0.10
CA GLU A 80 6.22 -29.84 0.38
C GLU A 80 5.65 -28.55 -0.24
N ILE A 81 5.10 -28.64 -1.46
CA ILE A 81 4.40 -27.51 -2.10
C ILE A 81 3.18 -27.08 -1.30
N GLU A 82 2.35 -28.01 -0.82
CA GLU A 82 1.20 -27.71 0.03
C GLU A 82 1.63 -27.05 1.34
N SER A 83 2.66 -27.58 1.98
CA SER A 83 3.24 -27.02 3.20
C SER A 83 3.78 -25.61 2.99
N LEU A 84 4.48 -25.36 1.87
CA LEU A 84 4.98 -24.05 1.48
C LEU A 84 3.84 -23.06 1.26
N CYS A 85 2.84 -23.43 0.47
CA CYS A 85 1.68 -22.59 0.18
C CYS A 85 0.91 -22.22 1.45
N THR A 86 0.70 -23.20 2.35
CA THR A 86 0.10 -22.96 3.67
C THR A 86 0.96 -22.00 4.53
N SER A 87 2.28 -22.12 4.47
CA SER A 87 3.18 -21.20 5.16
C SER A 87 3.07 -19.79 4.59
N LEU A 88 3.03 -19.62 3.27
CA LEU A 88 2.96 -18.31 2.60
C LEU A 88 1.66 -17.54 2.91
N LEU A 89 0.59 -18.22 3.33
CA LEU A 89 -0.62 -17.58 3.84
C LEU A 89 -0.42 -16.85 5.18
N LYS A 90 0.52 -17.30 6.01
CA LYS A 90 0.76 -16.76 7.36
C LYS A 90 1.53 -15.44 7.31
N GLU A 91 1.34 -14.57 8.31
CA GLU A 91 2.20 -13.40 8.46
C GLU A 91 3.65 -13.84 8.70
N LEU A 92 4.60 -13.17 8.06
CA LEU A 92 6.03 -13.49 8.16
C LEU A 92 6.55 -13.39 9.59
N LYS A 93 6.01 -12.48 10.41
CA LYS A 93 6.35 -12.35 11.83
C LYS A 93 6.05 -13.64 12.59
N PHE A 94 4.91 -14.25 12.33
CA PHE A 94 4.52 -15.53 12.94
C PHE A 94 5.49 -16.66 12.60
N VAL A 95 5.90 -16.75 11.32
CA VAL A 95 6.86 -17.79 10.87
C VAL A 95 8.22 -17.59 11.53
N LYS A 96 8.67 -16.35 11.72
CA LYS A 96 9.91 -16.03 12.44
C LYS A 96 9.83 -16.43 13.93
N ASN A 97 8.73 -16.10 14.60
CA ASN A 97 8.53 -16.43 16.01
C ASN A 97 8.45 -17.95 16.22
N TYR A 98 7.77 -18.68 15.35
CA TYR A 98 7.71 -20.14 15.39
C TYR A 98 9.09 -20.79 15.30
N LYS A 99 9.96 -20.27 14.41
CA LYS A 99 11.35 -20.72 14.32
C LYS A 99 12.14 -20.45 15.61
N SER A 100 11.99 -19.28 16.20
CA SER A 100 12.67 -18.91 17.44
C SER A 100 12.26 -19.83 18.60
N ASN A 101 10.97 -20.13 18.72
CA ASN A 101 10.44 -21.02 19.76
C ASN A 101 10.88 -22.48 19.57
N LYS A 102 11.00 -22.96 18.32
CA LYS A 102 11.50 -24.31 18.01
C LYS A 102 12.99 -24.47 18.35
N LYS A 103 13.79 -23.41 18.28
CA LYS A 103 15.21 -23.42 18.66
C LYS A 103 15.42 -23.51 20.18
N LEU A 104 14.47 -23.02 20.97
CA LEU A 104 14.60 -22.99 22.44
C LEU A 104 14.33 -24.35 23.13
N ASN A 105 13.99 -25.41 22.35
CA ASN A 105 13.72 -26.76 22.89
C ASN A 105 12.98 -26.74 24.24
N LEU A 106 12.05 -25.83 24.42
CA LEU A 106 11.22 -25.79 25.60
C LEU A 106 10.40 -27.07 25.62
N PRO A 107 10.61 -27.96 26.63
CA PRO A 107 9.82 -29.17 26.75
C PRO A 107 8.36 -28.74 26.81
N ARG A 108 7.52 -29.31 25.96
CA ARG A 108 6.06 -29.22 26.09
C ARG A 108 5.66 -29.99 27.35
N LYS A 109 5.88 -29.42 28.53
CA LYS A 109 5.14 -29.86 29.71
C LYS A 109 3.69 -29.43 29.48
N ILE A 110 2.90 -30.37 29.04
CA ILE A 110 1.45 -30.33 29.16
C ILE A 110 1.18 -30.48 30.66
N THR A 111 1.25 -29.40 31.41
CA THR A 111 0.59 -29.30 32.68
C THR A 111 -0.72 -28.56 32.42
N SER A 112 -1.80 -29.33 32.54
CA SER A 112 -3.15 -28.83 32.72
C SER A 112 -3.13 -27.69 33.76
N LEU A 113 -3.89 -26.61 33.46
CA LEU A 113 -4.14 -25.47 34.34
C LEU A 113 -3.21 -24.24 34.13
N ASN A 114 -3.19 -23.66 32.95
CA ASN A 114 -3.10 -22.19 32.77
C ASN A 114 -3.36 -21.83 31.28
N PHE A 115 -4.62 -21.76 30.90
CA PHE A 115 -5.10 -21.41 29.59
C PHE A 115 -5.08 -19.89 29.32
N SER A 116 -4.26 -19.13 30.01
CA SER A 116 -4.18 -17.66 29.89
C SER A 116 -2.84 -17.11 29.39
N MET A 117 -1.89 -17.95 28.97
CA MET A 117 -0.75 -17.46 28.19
C MET A 117 -1.11 -17.49 26.70
N GLY A 118 -1.36 -16.30 26.14
CA GLY A 118 -1.87 -16.05 24.82
C GLY A 118 -1.24 -16.93 23.73
N ILE A 119 -2.01 -17.89 23.24
CA ILE A 119 -1.76 -18.49 21.93
C ILE A 119 -1.88 -17.30 20.94
N GLU A 120 -0.74 -16.79 20.47
CA GLU A 120 -0.72 -15.72 19.48
C GLU A 120 -1.55 -16.21 18.27
N LYS A 121 -2.76 -15.64 18.11
CA LYS A 121 -3.71 -16.08 17.09
C LYS A 121 -3.03 -15.97 15.73
N ILE A 122 -2.94 -17.08 14.99
CA ILE A 122 -2.30 -17.11 13.68
C ILE A 122 -2.99 -16.07 12.79
N LYS A 123 -2.23 -15.07 12.35
CA LYS A 123 -2.71 -14.06 11.41
C LYS A 123 -2.35 -14.48 10.00
N TYR A 124 -3.37 -14.44 9.15
CA TYR A 124 -3.25 -14.70 7.73
C TYR A 124 -3.22 -13.40 6.94
N VAL A 125 -2.52 -13.41 5.81
CA VAL A 125 -2.51 -12.27 4.88
C VAL A 125 -3.70 -12.35 3.92
N CYS A 126 -4.07 -11.21 3.33
CA CYS A 126 -5.13 -11.17 2.31
C CYS A 126 -4.70 -11.89 1.03
N SER A 127 -5.68 -12.34 0.22
CA SER A 127 -5.47 -13.08 -1.02
C SER A 127 -4.52 -12.38 -2.00
N ASN A 128 -4.60 -11.07 -2.14
CA ASN A 128 -3.68 -10.32 -3.00
C ASN A 128 -2.21 -10.41 -2.53
N THR A 129 -1.95 -10.29 -1.23
CA THR A 129 -0.60 -10.44 -0.66
C THR A 129 -0.10 -11.87 -0.82
N TYR A 130 -0.95 -12.86 -0.60
CA TYR A 130 -0.62 -14.25 -0.80
C TYR A 130 -0.27 -14.55 -2.26
N ASN A 131 -1.13 -14.16 -3.21
CA ASN A 131 -0.91 -14.36 -4.64
C ASN A 131 0.38 -13.68 -5.13
N GLN A 132 0.69 -12.52 -4.57
CA GLN A 132 1.93 -11.82 -4.85
C GLN A 132 3.15 -12.59 -4.32
N ARG A 133 3.06 -13.19 -3.12
CA ARG A 133 4.13 -14.06 -2.59
C ARG A 133 4.33 -15.30 -3.46
N ILE A 134 3.25 -15.97 -3.86
CA ILE A 134 3.31 -17.10 -4.80
C ILE A 134 4.08 -16.69 -6.07
N MET A 135 3.69 -15.59 -6.70
CA MET A 135 4.33 -15.10 -7.92
C MET A 135 5.83 -14.80 -7.72
N TYR A 136 6.21 -14.22 -6.57
CA TYR A 136 7.62 -13.90 -6.31
C TYR A 136 8.46 -15.14 -5.98
N VAL A 137 7.89 -16.09 -5.26
CA VAL A 137 8.55 -17.35 -4.92
C VAL A 137 8.73 -18.21 -6.17
N THR A 138 7.71 -18.36 -7.00
CA THR A 138 7.82 -19.11 -8.26
C THR A 138 8.87 -18.51 -9.19
N ALA A 139 8.85 -17.20 -9.39
CA ALA A 139 9.84 -16.53 -10.24
C ALA A 139 11.29 -16.68 -9.71
N TYR A 140 11.48 -16.72 -8.39
CA TYR A 140 12.77 -16.97 -7.79
C TYR A 140 13.22 -18.43 -7.96
N ILE A 141 12.33 -19.39 -7.72
CA ILE A 141 12.63 -20.83 -7.89
C ILE A 141 12.98 -21.14 -9.35
N GLU A 142 12.21 -20.61 -10.31
CA GLU A 142 12.52 -20.74 -11.73
C GLU A 142 13.91 -20.23 -12.06
N TRP A 143 14.24 -19.01 -11.63
CA TRP A 143 15.56 -18.42 -11.84
C TRP A 143 16.68 -19.26 -11.19
N LEU A 144 16.47 -19.73 -9.97
CA LEU A 144 17.46 -20.52 -9.23
C LEU A 144 17.77 -21.85 -9.95
N LEU A 145 16.74 -22.52 -10.45
CA LEU A 145 16.88 -23.75 -11.23
C LEU A 145 17.61 -23.48 -12.56
N TYR A 146 17.32 -22.38 -13.25
CA TYR A 146 18.08 -21.99 -14.44
C TYR A 146 19.57 -21.77 -14.13
N VAL A 147 19.89 -21.12 -13.01
CA VAL A 147 21.30 -20.94 -12.58
C VAL A 147 21.99 -22.28 -12.35
N PHE A 148 21.31 -23.28 -11.76
CA PHE A 148 21.88 -24.60 -11.52
C PHE A 148 21.89 -25.52 -12.74
N LEU A 149 21.12 -25.20 -13.78
CA LEU A 149 21.10 -25.91 -15.05
C LEU A 149 21.98 -25.26 -16.13
N ASP A 150 22.56 -24.10 -15.85
CA ASP A 150 23.31 -23.32 -16.86
C ASP A 150 24.44 -24.11 -17.52
N LYS A 151 25.10 -25.01 -16.77
CA LYS A 151 26.21 -25.87 -17.25
C LYS A 151 25.75 -27.25 -17.72
N VAL A 152 24.47 -27.54 -17.69
CA VAL A 152 23.94 -28.84 -18.15
C VAL A 152 23.57 -28.73 -19.62
N GLU A 153 24.00 -29.69 -20.40
CA GLU A 153 23.71 -29.74 -21.83
C GLU A 153 22.18 -29.77 -22.05
N ARG A 154 21.69 -28.83 -22.86
CA ARG A 154 20.25 -28.63 -23.06
C ARG A 154 19.54 -29.79 -23.76
N THR A 155 20.27 -30.57 -24.52
CA THR A 155 19.82 -31.78 -25.23
C THR A 155 19.82 -33.02 -24.35
N SER A 156 20.46 -32.95 -23.18
CA SER A 156 20.55 -34.10 -22.27
C SER A 156 19.18 -34.46 -21.66
N ASN A 157 18.93 -35.75 -21.46
CA ASN A 157 17.73 -36.25 -20.78
C ASN A 157 17.56 -35.63 -19.38
N LEU A 158 18.67 -35.38 -18.68
CA LEU A 158 18.66 -34.74 -17.37
C LEU A 158 18.09 -33.30 -17.45
N TYR A 159 18.53 -32.51 -18.43
CA TYR A 159 18.01 -31.16 -18.62
C TYR A 159 16.52 -31.16 -18.93
N ILE A 160 16.13 -32.00 -19.95
CA ILE A 160 14.73 -32.07 -20.42
C ILE A 160 13.78 -32.53 -19.31
N SER A 161 14.13 -33.61 -18.59
CA SER A 161 13.32 -34.12 -17.49
C SER A 161 13.20 -33.14 -16.33
N THR A 162 14.29 -32.44 -15.96
CA THR A 162 14.29 -31.43 -14.91
C THR A 162 13.44 -30.22 -15.29
N MET A 163 13.50 -29.78 -16.55
CA MET A 163 12.69 -28.66 -17.04
C MET A 163 11.20 -29.02 -17.05
N HIS A 164 10.86 -30.24 -17.50
CA HIS A 164 9.48 -30.71 -17.44
C HIS A 164 8.95 -30.79 -15.98
N ALA A 165 9.73 -31.35 -15.07
CA ALA A 165 9.38 -31.44 -13.65
C ALA A 165 9.24 -30.05 -13.02
N LYS A 166 10.13 -29.09 -13.36
CA LYS A 166 10.03 -27.69 -12.96
C LYS A 166 8.70 -27.07 -13.41
N ASP A 167 8.32 -27.25 -14.69
CA ASP A 167 7.08 -26.68 -15.23
C ASP A 167 5.85 -27.24 -14.51
N GLN A 168 5.83 -28.55 -14.21
CA GLN A 168 4.79 -29.15 -13.40
C GLN A 168 4.74 -28.57 -11.98
N MET A 169 5.89 -28.47 -11.29
CA MET A 169 5.98 -27.88 -9.95
C MET A 169 5.45 -26.45 -9.93
N ILE A 170 5.88 -25.61 -10.88
CA ILE A 170 5.42 -24.22 -10.99
C ILE A 170 3.91 -24.14 -11.26
N LYS A 171 3.40 -25.02 -12.11
CA LYS A 171 1.95 -25.14 -12.37
C LYS A 171 1.18 -25.47 -11.09
N PHE A 172 1.66 -26.46 -10.31
CA PHE A 172 1.06 -26.82 -9.02
C PHE A 172 1.06 -25.66 -8.03
N ILE A 173 2.18 -24.95 -7.87
CA ILE A 173 2.26 -23.79 -6.98
C ILE A 173 1.28 -22.70 -7.43
N ASN A 174 1.22 -22.38 -8.74
CA ASN A 174 0.33 -21.36 -9.27
C ASN A 174 -1.15 -21.71 -9.12
N ALA A 175 -1.51 -23.01 -9.18
CA ALA A 175 -2.88 -23.48 -8.96
C ALA A 175 -3.40 -23.21 -7.53
N ARG A 176 -2.51 -22.90 -6.57
CA ARG A 176 -2.87 -22.53 -5.19
C ARG A 176 -3.19 -21.05 -5.01
N LYS A 177 -3.15 -20.25 -6.08
CA LYS A 177 -3.59 -18.85 -6.00
C LYS A 177 -5.06 -18.76 -5.61
N LEU A 178 -5.35 -17.82 -4.72
CA LEU A 178 -6.70 -17.57 -4.23
C LEU A 178 -7.41 -16.56 -5.14
N THR A 179 -8.71 -16.74 -5.31
CA THR A 179 -9.54 -15.73 -5.96
C THR A 179 -9.47 -14.43 -5.15
N ALA A 180 -9.11 -13.34 -5.81
CA ALA A 180 -9.11 -12.04 -5.17
C ALA A 180 -10.56 -11.61 -4.91
N ARG A 181 -10.97 -11.59 -3.65
CA ARG A 181 -12.23 -10.97 -3.26
C ARG A 181 -11.98 -9.49 -3.11
N TYR A 182 -12.54 -8.71 -4.00
CA TYR A 182 -12.60 -7.26 -3.83
C TYR A 182 -13.70 -6.99 -2.81
N ALA A 183 -13.33 -6.38 -1.67
CA ALA A 183 -14.33 -5.78 -0.83
C ALA A 183 -14.95 -4.62 -1.60
N SER A 184 -16.26 -4.68 -1.81
CA SER A 184 -17.03 -3.68 -2.57
C SER A 184 -17.44 -2.49 -1.70
N ASP A 185 -16.86 -2.33 -0.51
CA ASP A 185 -17.21 -1.20 0.34
C ASP A 185 -16.76 0.11 -0.33
N PRO A 186 -17.67 1.08 -0.50
CA PRO A 186 -17.34 2.38 -1.04
C PRO A 186 -16.22 3.01 -0.20
N ARG A 187 -15.15 3.45 -0.86
CA ARG A 187 -14.01 4.08 -0.20
C ARG A 187 -14.14 5.58 -0.21
N GLY A 188 -13.70 6.20 0.84
CA GLY A 188 -13.75 7.65 1.05
C GLY A 188 -14.10 7.97 2.48
N LEU A 189 -14.49 9.20 2.75
CA LEU A 189 -14.93 9.65 4.05
C LEU A 189 -16.46 9.78 4.04
N ASP A 190 -17.09 9.34 5.10
CA ASP A 190 -18.53 9.55 5.30
C ASP A 190 -18.84 11.04 5.44
N ASP A 191 -20.09 11.40 5.23
CA ASP A 191 -20.55 12.79 5.32
C ASP A 191 -20.23 13.38 6.71
N GLY A 192 -19.70 14.59 6.70
CA GLY A 192 -19.32 15.32 7.91
C GLY A 192 -17.96 14.93 8.52
N VAL A 193 -17.36 13.79 8.16
CA VAL A 193 -16.04 13.38 8.68
C VAL A 193 -14.96 14.39 8.29
N GLU A 194 -14.98 14.91 7.06
CA GLU A 194 -14.01 15.93 6.63
C GLU A 194 -14.11 17.21 7.45
N THR A 195 -15.32 17.69 7.70
CA THR A 195 -15.53 18.91 8.52
C THR A 195 -14.97 18.72 9.92
N LYS A 196 -15.24 17.58 10.54
CA LYS A 196 -14.69 17.22 11.85
C LYS A 196 -13.17 17.09 11.81
N LEU A 197 -12.63 16.48 10.76
CA LEU A 197 -11.18 16.37 10.56
C LEU A 197 -10.52 17.74 10.47
N LEU A 198 -11.08 18.67 9.70
CA LEU A 198 -10.59 20.04 9.58
C LEU A 198 -10.65 20.81 10.89
N GLN A 199 -11.67 20.58 11.72
CA GLN A 199 -11.78 21.14 13.05
C GLN A 199 -10.71 20.59 13.99
N ILE A 200 -10.56 19.25 14.08
CA ILE A 200 -9.60 18.61 14.99
C ILE A 200 -8.14 19.02 14.71
N ILE A 201 -7.80 19.23 13.43
CA ILE A 201 -6.42 19.64 13.05
C ILE A 201 -6.19 21.15 13.14
N ASP A 202 -7.19 21.95 13.49
CA ASP A 202 -6.97 23.40 13.69
C ASP A 202 -5.98 23.60 14.85
N PRO A 203 -4.90 24.38 14.68
CA PRO A 203 -3.95 24.65 15.75
C PRO A 203 -4.56 25.27 17.01
N LYS A 204 -5.69 25.94 16.89
CA LYS A 204 -6.40 26.60 18.01
C LYS A 204 -7.40 25.65 18.71
N GLU A 205 -7.71 24.51 18.11
CA GLU A 205 -8.65 23.54 18.69
C GLU A 205 -8.04 22.90 19.94
N GLU A 206 -8.76 22.95 21.05
CA GLU A 206 -8.31 22.34 22.31
C GLU A 206 -8.16 20.81 22.21
N LYS A 207 -9.05 20.16 21.46
CA LYS A 207 -9.01 18.72 21.20
C LYS A 207 -8.00 18.31 20.15
N ASN A 208 -7.13 19.24 19.69
CA ASN A 208 -6.08 18.88 18.75
C ASN A 208 -5.08 17.91 19.40
N PRO A 209 -4.89 16.67 18.84
CA PRO A 209 -4.10 15.64 19.48
C PRO A 209 -2.60 15.91 19.48
N PHE A 210 -2.15 17.01 18.89
CA PHE A 210 -0.74 17.40 18.81
C PHE A 210 -0.45 18.52 19.79
N VAL A 211 0.60 18.37 20.59
CA VAL A 211 0.89 19.31 21.70
C VAL A 211 1.66 20.54 21.23
N ARG A 212 2.66 20.38 20.35
CA ARG A 212 3.60 21.46 19.99
C ARG A 212 3.05 22.29 18.82
N ASP A 213 3.06 23.60 18.91
CA ASP A 213 2.53 24.53 17.91
C ASP A 213 3.09 24.27 16.51
N PHE A 214 4.41 24.10 16.40
CA PHE A 214 5.01 23.76 15.11
C PHE A 214 4.44 22.47 14.52
N VAL A 215 4.19 21.46 15.34
CA VAL A 215 3.63 20.18 14.91
C VAL A 215 2.16 20.34 14.50
N LYS A 216 1.39 21.13 15.25
CA LYS A 216 -0.01 21.48 14.92
C LYS A 216 -0.08 22.15 13.54
N ILE A 217 0.70 23.21 13.33
CA ILE A 217 0.75 23.98 12.05
C ILE A 217 1.20 23.09 10.89
N ARG A 218 2.25 22.27 11.09
CA ARG A 218 2.72 21.32 10.07
C ARG A 218 1.63 20.32 9.69
N ASN A 219 0.98 19.73 10.69
CA ASN A 219 -0.03 18.70 10.46
C ASN A 219 -1.30 19.27 9.84
N GLN A 220 -1.71 20.48 10.23
CA GLN A 220 -2.77 21.22 9.56
C GLN A 220 -2.47 21.41 8.08
N LEU A 221 -1.28 21.93 7.75
CA LEU A 221 -0.87 22.08 6.34
C LEU A 221 -0.85 20.72 5.63
N TYR A 222 -0.29 19.68 6.26
CA TYR A 222 -0.18 18.36 5.66
C TYR A 222 -1.55 17.78 5.30
N VAL A 223 -2.51 17.80 6.23
CA VAL A 223 -3.85 17.25 6.01
C VAL A 223 -4.64 18.11 5.03
N LYS A 224 -4.62 19.44 5.16
CA LYS A 224 -5.32 20.36 4.23
C LYS A 224 -4.79 20.23 2.81
N LEU A 225 -3.47 20.11 2.62
CA LEU A 225 -2.88 19.90 1.30
C LEU A 225 -3.27 18.53 0.73
N ALA A 226 -3.32 17.48 1.55
CA ALA A 226 -3.77 16.16 1.11
C ALA A 226 -5.25 16.17 0.66
N LEU A 227 -6.14 16.80 1.44
CA LEU A 227 -7.57 16.96 1.11
C LEU A 227 -7.79 17.80 -0.15
N SER A 228 -7.03 18.88 -0.33
CA SER A 228 -7.21 19.80 -1.47
C SER A 228 -6.62 19.26 -2.77
N THR A 229 -5.63 18.37 -2.73
CA THR A 229 -4.88 17.95 -3.92
C THR A 229 -4.95 16.45 -4.21
N GLY A 230 -5.41 15.64 -3.28
CA GLY A 230 -5.44 14.19 -3.40
C GLY A 230 -4.05 13.54 -3.55
N LEU A 231 -2.97 14.21 -3.17
CA LEU A 231 -1.60 13.72 -3.32
C LEU A 231 -1.34 12.46 -2.51
N ARG A 232 -0.56 11.54 -3.08
CA ARG A 232 -0.08 10.35 -2.36
C ARG A 232 0.93 10.74 -1.28
N ARG A 233 1.04 9.91 -0.22
CA ARG A 233 2.02 10.12 0.86
C ARG A 233 3.45 10.28 0.32
N GLY A 234 3.85 9.47 -0.65
CA GLY A 234 5.16 9.57 -1.26
C GLY A 234 5.38 10.89 -2.00
N GLU A 235 4.36 11.38 -2.72
CA GLU A 235 4.39 12.68 -3.39
C GLU A 235 4.53 13.82 -2.39
N MET A 236 3.70 13.82 -1.33
CA MET A 236 3.75 14.82 -0.25
C MET A 236 5.15 14.92 0.38
N LEU A 237 5.76 13.77 0.68
CA LEU A 237 7.09 13.73 1.30
C LEU A 237 8.23 14.15 0.37
N LYS A 238 8.02 14.12 -0.94
CA LYS A 238 9.00 14.57 -1.95
C LYS A 238 8.85 16.03 -2.35
N ILE A 239 7.84 16.73 -1.87
CA ILE A 239 7.73 18.16 -2.10
C ILE A 239 8.94 18.85 -1.50
N LYS A 240 9.63 19.64 -2.31
CA LYS A 240 10.70 20.55 -1.92
C LYS A 240 10.16 21.98 -1.85
N VAL A 241 10.80 22.85 -1.08
CA VAL A 241 10.40 24.26 -0.98
C VAL A 241 10.43 24.93 -2.37
N GLU A 242 11.44 24.64 -3.17
CA GLU A 242 11.59 25.13 -4.55
C GLU A 242 10.49 24.68 -5.52
N HIS A 243 9.72 23.65 -5.16
CA HIS A 243 8.59 23.18 -5.95
C HIS A 243 7.34 24.07 -5.83
N ILE A 244 7.36 25.02 -4.91
CA ILE A 244 6.28 25.98 -4.67
C ILE A 244 6.65 27.30 -5.29
N ASN A 245 5.97 27.69 -6.37
CA ASN A 245 6.13 29.01 -6.95
C ASN A 245 5.26 30.00 -6.16
N LEU A 246 5.92 30.92 -5.46
CA LEU A 246 5.25 31.88 -4.57
C LEU A 246 4.50 33.00 -5.32
N VAL A 247 4.79 33.21 -6.60
CA VAL A 247 4.14 34.22 -7.44
C VAL A 247 2.90 33.63 -8.13
N THR A 248 3.07 32.48 -8.80
CA THR A 248 1.99 31.85 -9.58
C THR A 248 1.12 30.91 -8.78
N LYS A 249 1.42 30.67 -7.48
CA LYS A 249 0.73 29.73 -6.58
C LYS A 249 0.64 28.31 -7.14
N LYS A 250 1.65 27.90 -7.93
CA LYS A 250 1.76 26.57 -8.52
C LYS A 250 2.65 25.68 -7.67
N LEU A 251 2.17 24.45 -7.42
CA LEU A 251 2.94 23.39 -6.80
C LEU A 251 3.37 22.37 -7.88
N SER A 252 4.66 22.19 -8.05
CA SER A 252 5.24 21.17 -8.94
C SER A 252 5.33 19.83 -8.21
N ILE A 253 4.72 18.80 -8.76
CA ILE A 253 4.91 17.42 -8.33
C ILE A 253 5.90 16.76 -9.29
N LYS A 254 7.11 16.51 -8.82
CA LYS A 254 8.20 15.96 -9.65
C LYS A 254 8.51 14.51 -9.27
N ARG A 255 8.73 13.69 -10.28
CA ARG A 255 9.28 12.34 -10.08
C ARG A 255 10.79 12.45 -9.90
N SER A 256 11.29 12.10 -8.72
CA SER A 256 12.71 12.15 -8.38
C SER A 256 13.08 10.88 -7.59
N PRO A 257 13.26 9.72 -8.28
CA PRO A 257 13.75 8.52 -7.62
C PRO A 257 15.22 8.71 -7.22
N ASP A 258 15.65 7.99 -6.18
CA ASP A 258 17.05 7.93 -5.74
C ASP A 258 17.69 9.31 -5.49
N ASP A 259 16.93 10.23 -4.90
CA ASP A 259 17.41 11.58 -4.62
C ASP A 259 18.55 11.53 -3.60
N ILE A 260 19.75 11.97 -4.03
CA ILE A 260 20.96 12.00 -3.20
C ILE A 260 20.77 12.88 -1.96
N LEU A 261 19.94 13.92 -2.04
CA LEU A 261 19.64 14.79 -0.91
C LEU A 261 18.71 14.15 0.11
N ASP A 262 18.04 13.04 -0.26
CA ASP A 262 17.11 12.35 0.63
C ASP A 262 17.84 11.41 1.58
N LYS A 263 18.10 11.87 2.80
CA LYS A 263 18.76 11.06 3.85
C LYS A 263 17.84 10.08 4.57
N ARG A 264 16.53 10.04 4.23
CA ARG A 264 15.58 9.08 4.85
C ARG A 264 15.93 7.67 4.43
N VAL A 265 15.83 6.71 5.35
CA VAL A 265 16.03 5.29 5.06
C VAL A 265 14.99 4.81 4.03
N ILE A 266 13.71 5.15 4.25
CA ILE A 266 12.63 4.88 3.30
C ILE A 266 12.30 6.19 2.59
N GLU A 267 12.60 6.23 1.31
CA GLU A 267 12.29 7.36 0.45
C GLU A 267 10.79 7.39 0.12
N GLY A 268 10.21 8.59 0.04
CA GLY A 268 8.89 8.77 -0.56
C GLY A 268 8.96 8.45 -2.06
N ASN A 269 8.31 7.37 -2.49
CA ASN A 269 8.34 7.02 -3.91
C ASN A 269 7.23 7.73 -4.69
N VAL A 270 7.59 8.47 -5.73
CA VAL A 270 6.67 9.11 -6.68
C VAL A 270 6.59 8.24 -7.92
N LYS A 271 5.51 7.46 -8.04
CA LYS A 271 5.25 6.56 -9.18
C LYS A 271 4.45 7.22 -10.32
N THR A 272 4.09 8.48 -10.15
CA THR A 272 3.22 9.23 -11.05
C THR A 272 4.02 10.13 -11.98
N ASN A 273 3.37 10.57 -13.06
CA ASN A 273 3.92 11.58 -13.96
C ASN A 273 4.06 12.92 -13.24
N SER A 274 5.07 13.68 -13.65
CA SER A 274 5.26 15.06 -13.17
C SER A 274 4.09 15.93 -13.64
N ARG A 275 3.64 16.85 -12.77
CA ARG A 275 2.53 17.75 -13.04
C ARG A 275 2.54 18.97 -12.14
N TYR A 276 1.68 19.93 -12.46
CA TYR A 276 1.44 21.09 -11.64
C TYR A 276 0.05 21.03 -11.02
N VAL A 277 -0.06 21.51 -9.78
CA VAL A 277 -1.32 21.70 -9.07
C VAL A 277 -1.41 23.16 -8.63
N MET A 278 -2.55 23.80 -8.91
CA MET A 278 -2.81 25.16 -8.41
C MET A 278 -3.19 25.10 -6.93
N ILE A 279 -2.72 26.06 -6.17
CA ILE A 279 -2.99 26.20 -4.73
C ILE A 279 -3.90 27.39 -4.52
N GLU A 280 -5.01 27.18 -3.85
CA GLU A 280 -5.97 28.19 -3.47
C GLU A 280 -5.36 29.14 -2.42
N ASP A 281 -5.84 30.39 -2.35
CA ASP A 281 -5.24 31.48 -1.59
C ASP A 281 -5.18 31.23 -0.09
N SER A 282 -6.21 30.67 0.51
CA SER A 282 -6.24 30.36 1.94
C SER A 282 -5.21 29.28 2.31
N LEU A 283 -5.11 28.23 1.49
CA LEU A 283 -4.10 27.18 1.66
C LEU A 283 -2.69 27.73 1.43
N PHE A 284 -2.54 28.64 0.46
CA PHE A 284 -1.26 29.28 0.17
C PHE A 284 -0.77 30.14 1.33
N LYS A 285 -1.67 30.83 2.04
CA LYS A 285 -1.36 31.55 3.28
C LYS A 285 -0.79 30.62 4.35
N ILE A 286 -1.43 29.46 4.56
CA ILE A 286 -0.95 28.44 5.51
C ILE A 286 0.44 27.92 5.12
N ILE A 287 0.71 27.74 3.83
CA ILE A 287 2.05 27.36 3.32
C ILE A 287 3.09 28.43 3.70
N LYS A 288 2.80 29.71 3.46
CA LYS A 288 3.72 30.81 3.80
C LYS A 288 4.02 30.84 5.30
N ASP A 289 2.99 30.71 6.13
CA ASP A 289 3.16 30.72 7.58
C ASP A 289 3.99 29.52 8.03
N TYR A 290 3.72 28.33 7.51
CA TYR A 290 4.53 27.15 7.79
C TYR A 290 6.00 27.32 7.36
N LEU A 291 6.26 27.92 6.19
CA LEU A 291 7.63 28.18 5.71
C LEU A 291 8.40 29.11 6.65
N ARG A 292 7.74 30.11 7.24
CA ARG A 292 8.34 30.99 8.26
C ARG A 292 8.76 30.21 9.52
N PHE A 293 7.92 29.26 9.99
CA PHE A 293 8.26 28.42 11.13
C PHE A 293 9.37 27.41 10.77
N ARG A 294 9.29 26.81 9.56
CA ARG A 294 10.28 25.85 9.07
C ARG A 294 11.68 26.48 9.00
N SER A 295 11.79 27.73 8.52
CA SER A 295 13.08 28.42 8.36
C SER A 295 13.81 28.70 9.70
N LYS A 296 13.08 28.70 10.82
CA LYS A 296 13.67 28.86 12.16
C LYS A 296 14.41 27.60 12.63
N LEU A 297 14.12 26.43 12.05
CA LEU A 297 14.73 25.15 12.42
C LEU A 297 16.08 24.95 11.72
N LYS A 298 17.20 24.92 12.48
CA LYS A 298 18.56 24.80 11.95
C LYS A 298 18.71 23.62 10.96
N LYS A 299 18.23 22.42 11.34
CA LYS A 299 18.31 21.23 10.47
C LYS A 299 17.45 21.34 9.21
N ALA A 300 16.34 22.06 9.25
CA ALA A 300 15.48 22.25 8.08
C ALA A 300 16.14 23.06 6.97
N ARG A 301 17.11 23.92 7.31
CA ARG A 301 17.88 24.70 6.33
C ARG A 301 18.89 23.85 5.55
N SER A 302 19.30 22.67 6.08
CA SER A 302 20.30 21.80 5.44
C SER A 302 19.73 20.86 4.38
N HIS A 303 18.41 20.90 4.09
CA HIS A 303 17.78 20.09 3.06
C HIS A 303 16.54 20.78 2.48
N PRO A 304 16.16 20.47 1.23
CA PRO A 304 15.10 21.19 0.52
C PRO A 304 13.67 20.74 0.86
N TYR A 305 13.46 19.61 1.55
CA TYR A 305 12.12 19.04 1.73
C TYR A 305 11.18 19.94 2.51
N LEU A 306 9.93 20.07 2.01
CA LEU A 306 8.91 20.93 2.60
C LEU A 306 8.57 20.48 4.02
N PHE A 307 8.11 19.24 4.18
CA PHE A 307 7.67 18.74 5.47
C PHE A 307 8.84 18.22 6.32
N VAL A 308 8.92 18.71 7.54
CA VAL A 308 10.00 18.39 8.48
C VAL A 308 9.45 17.92 9.83
N SER A 309 10.27 17.13 10.55
CA SER A 309 10.00 16.76 11.93
C SER A 309 10.14 18.00 12.85
N GLN A 310 9.76 17.85 14.11
CA GLN A 310 9.97 18.90 15.12
C GLN A 310 11.45 19.29 15.32
N THR A 311 12.39 18.42 14.96
CA THR A 311 13.83 18.68 15.02
C THR A 311 14.37 19.27 13.72
N GLY A 312 13.52 19.45 12.70
CA GLY A 312 13.89 20.00 11.40
C GLY A 312 14.44 18.97 10.40
N SER A 313 14.50 17.68 10.72
CA SER A 313 14.84 16.63 9.74
C SER A 313 13.68 16.38 8.79
N ALA A 314 13.94 15.95 7.56
CA ALA A 314 12.88 15.60 6.60
C ALA A 314 11.89 14.59 7.22
N LEU A 315 10.59 14.85 7.08
CA LEU A 315 9.53 14.04 7.68
C LEU A 315 9.58 12.60 7.13
N SER A 316 9.62 11.60 8.02
CA SER A 316 9.69 10.19 7.62
C SER A 316 8.33 9.68 7.10
N TYR A 317 8.38 8.58 6.33
CA TYR A 317 7.17 7.93 5.82
C TYR A 317 6.26 7.41 6.95
N SER A 318 6.85 6.87 8.03
CA SER A 318 6.12 6.43 9.22
C SER A 318 5.52 7.61 9.99
N SER A 319 6.30 8.68 10.20
CA SER A 319 5.79 9.88 10.91
C SER A 319 4.62 10.54 10.19
N ALA A 320 4.63 10.55 8.85
CA ALA A 320 3.50 11.04 8.07
C ALA A 320 2.25 10.16 8.22
N GLY A 321 2.42 8.84 8.29
CA GLY A 321 1.32 7.91 8.57
C GLY A 321 0.77 8.06 10.00
N TYR A 322 1.66 8.31 10.96
CA TYR A 322 1.31 8.46 12.37
C TYR A 322 0.41 9.68 12.64
N ILE A 323 0.40 10.69 11.75
CA ILE A 323 -0.54 11.83 11.84
C ILE A 323 -1.98 11.31 11.90
N TYR A 324 -2.37 10.46 10.98
CA TYR A 324 -3.74 9.92 10.92
C TYR A 324 -4.04 8.93 12.06
N ILE A 325 -3.06 8.12 12.45
CA ILE A 325 -3.20 7.22 13.60
C ILE A 325 -3.51 8.03 14.87
N LYS A 326 -2.73 9.09 15.09
CA LYS A 326 -2.91 9.96 16.27
C LYS A 326 -4.27 10.66 16.29
N ILE A 327 -4.76 11.08 15.12
CA ILE A 327 -6.10 11.68 15.00
C ILE A 327 -7.19 10.65 15.36
N ARG A 328 -7.11 9.43 14.84
CA ARG A 328 -8.07 8.35 15.15
C ARG A 328 -8.10 7.98 16.62
N GLU A 329 -6.91 7.80 17.22
CA GLU A 329 -6.78 7.40 18.63
C GLU A 329 -7.34 8.45 19.61
N ASN A 330 -7.46 9.71 19.19
CA ASN A 330 -7.89 10.81 20.05
C ASN A 330 -9.28 11.37 19.68
N SER A 331 -10.00 10.72 18.77
CA SER A 331 -11.34 11.14 18.37
C SER A 331 -12.21 9.96 17.94
N SER A 332 -13.24 9.66 18.73
CA SER A 332 -14.24 8.64 18.40
C SER A 332 -15.10 8.97 17.16
N SER A 333 -15.06 10.22 16.71
CA SER A 333 -15.76 10.65 15.50
C SER A 333 -14.99 10.39 14.21
N MET A 334 -13.76 9.87 14.29
CA MET A 334 -12.94 9.53 13.14
C MET A 334 -13.05 8.03 12.83
N PRO A 335 -13.20 7.66 11.55
CA PRO A 335 -13.28 6.25 11.17
C PRO A 335 -11.93 5.54 11.35
N ASP A 336 -11.97 4.27 11.73
CA ASP A 336 -10.77 3.45 11.97
C ASP A 336 -9.86 3.31 10.75
N ASN A 337 -10.41 3.39 9.55
CA ASN A 337 -9.68 3.32 8.30
C ASN A 337 -9.12 4.66 7.81
N LEU A 338 -9.28 5.77 8.56
CA LEU A 338 -8.77 7.09 8.17
C LEU A 338 -7.27 7.03 7.89
N THR A 339 -6.91 7.21 6.64
CA THR A 339 -5.52 7.25 6.16
C THR A 339 -5.41 8.28 5.03
N GLN A 340 -4.19 8.60 4.63
CA GLN A 340 -4.01 9.44 3.44
C GLN A 340 -4.56 8.80 2.16
N HIS A 341 -4.70 7.48 2.13
CA HIS A 341 -5.29 6.80 0.99
C HIS A 341 -6.80 7.04 0.92
N GLU A 342 -7.48 7.00 2.06
CA GLU A 342 -8.92 7.32 2.16
C GLU A 342 -9.19 8.81 1.83
N ILE A 343 -8.33 9.72 2.29
CA ILE A 343 -8.40 11.13 1.88
C ILE A 343 -8.26 11.30 0.35
N ARG A 344 -7.39 10.50 -0.28
CA ARG A 344 -7.27 10.52 -1.74
C ARG A 344 -8.51 9.92 -2.43
N HIS A 345 -9.16 8.91 -1.85
CA HIS A 345 -10.45 8.41 -2.33
C HIS A 345 -11.52 9.49 -2.23
N GLU A 346 -11.59 10.19 -1.12
CA GLU A 346 -12.50 11.32 -0.91
C GLU A 346 -12.29 12.43 -1.94
N TRP A 347 -11.04 12.81 -2.21
CA TRP A 347 -10.74 13.79 -3.25
C TRP A 347 -11.25 13.34 -4.63
N ASN A 348 -11.07 12.07 -4.99
CA ASN A 348 -11.53 11.54 -6.28
C ASN A 348 -13.06 11.49 -6.35
N TYR A 349 -13.74 11.15 -5.26
CA TYR A 349 -15.19 11.21 -5.15
C TYR A 349 -15.73 12.64 -5.35
N LYS A 350 -15.12 13.63 -4.69
CA LYS A 350 -15.44 15.04 -4.89
C LYS A 350 -15.16 15.51 -6.32
N PHE A 351 -14.11 14.99 -6.94
CA PHE A 351 -13.83 15.26 -8.34
C PHE A 351 -14.97 14.74 -9.22
N SER A 352 -15.47 13.51 -9.01
CA SER A 352 -16.61 12.96 -9.77
C SER A 352 -17.84 13.83 -9.60
N LYS A 353 -18.21 14.19 -8.37
CA LYS A 353 -19.35 15.13 -8.11
C LYS A 353 -19.18 16.49 -8.81
N SER A 354 -17.97 17.04 -8.78
CA SER A 354 -17.68 18.33 -9.43
C SER A 354 -17.70 18.25 -10.95
N ALA A 355 -17.23 17.14 -11.53
CA ALA A 355 -17.27 16.89 -12.96
C ALA A 355 -18.73 16.79 -13.47
N LYS A 356 -19.59 16.07 -12.74
CA LYS A 356 -21.03 15.97 -13.03
C LYS A 356 -21.72 17.32 -12.93
N LYS A 357 -21.49 18.06 -11.85
CA LYS A 357 -22.04 19.41 -11.67
C LYS A 357 -21.67 20.36 -12.82
N LYS A 358 -20.50 20.15 -13.45
CA LYS A 358 -20.05 20.90 -14.62
C LYS A 358 -20.45 20.27 -15.97
N ASN A 359 -21.24 19.20 -15.95
CA ASN A 359 -21.67 18.46 -17.15
C ASN A 359 -20.48 18.07 -18.05
N LEU A 360 -19.35 17.66 -17.47
CA LEU A 360 -18.20 17.21 -18.24
C LEU A 360 -18.48 15.84 -18.86
N ARG A 361 -18.17 15.66 -20.15
CA ARG A 361 -18.19 14.35 -20.80
C ARG A 361 -17.19 13.41 -20.12
N ASP A 362 -17.51 12.12 -20.06
CA ASP A 362 -16.71 11.11 -19.33
C ASP A 362 -15.25 11.08 -19.79
N GLU A 363 -15.00 11.11 -21.10
CA GLU A 363 -13.63 11.11 -21.65
C GLU A 363 -12.82 12.34 -21.18
N LYS A 364 -13.46 13.51 -21.12
CA LYS A 364 -12.84 14.74 -20.66
C LYS A 364 -12.57 14.69 -19.16
N SER A 365 -13.54 14.19 -18.39
CA SER A 365 -13.43 13.98 -16.96
C SER A 365 -12.25 13.05 -16.64
N ASP A 366 -12.17 11.91 -17.32
CA ASP A 366 -11.07 10.94 -17.17
C ASP A 366 -9.71 11.55 -17.51
N THR A 367 -9.62 12.31 -18.59
CA THR A 367 -8.38 12.98 -19.01
C THR A 367 -7.90 13.97 -17.95
N LEU A 368 -8.79 14.81 -17.43
CA LEU A 368 -8.48 15.79 -16.39
C LEU A 368 -8.06 15.09 -15.09
N ARG A 369 -8.77 14.03 -14.70
CA ARG A 369 -8.45 13.25 -13.52
C ARG A 369 -7.09 12.56 -13.65
N LYS A 370 -6.80 11.92 -14.80
CA LYS A 370 -5.49 11.32 -15.08
C LYS A 370 -4.37 12.33 -14.94
N TYR A 371 -4.55 13.53 -15.47
CA TYR A 371 -3.57 14.61 -15.31
C TYR A 371 -3.37 14.99 -13.85
N LEU A 372 -4.45 15.34 -13.12
CA LEU A 372 -4.37 15.79 -11.72
C LEU A 372 -3.82 14.72 -10.79
N MET A 373 -4.12 13.45 -11.07
CA MET A 373 -3.62 12.32 -10.30
C MET A 373 -2.25 11.81 -10.74
N GLY A 374 -1.73 12.30 -11.88
CA GLY A 374 -0.45 11.92 -12.47
C GLY A 374 -0.44 10.47 -12.98
N TRP A 375 -1.59 9.94 -13.42
CA TRP A 375 -1.67 8.61 -14.01
C TRP A 375 -1.22 8.63 -15.47
N SER A 376 -0.83 7.46 -16.00
CA SER A 376 -0.59 7.33 -17.45
C SER A 376 -1.89 7.46 -18.24
N SER A 377 -1.79 7.82 -19.53
CA SER A 377 -2.94 7.92 -20.43
C SER A 377 -3.76 6.63 -20.49
N ASN A 378 -3.10 5.48 -20.47
CA ASN A 378 -3.73 4.15 -20.53
C ASN A 378 -4.16 3.59 -19.17
N SER A 379 -4.16 4.41 -18.11
CA SER A 379 -4.51 3.96 -16.78
C SER A 379 -6.01 3.67 -16.65
N SER A 380 -6.36 2.49 -16.11
CA SER A 380 -7.73 2.12 -15.72
C SER A 380 -8.14 2.64 -14.33
N MET A 381 -7.26 3.40 -13.68
CA MET A 381 -7.51 3.90 -12.32
C MET A 381 -8.76 4.80 -12.18
N PRO A 382 -9.18 5.63 -13.16
CA PRO A 382 -10.40 6.41 -13.03
C PRO A 382 -11.61 5.55 -12.64
N ARG A 383 -11.86 4.46 -13.36
CA ARG A 383 -12.98 3.53 -13.09
C ARG A 383 -13.01 3.01 -11.65
N ARG A 384 -11.82 2.74 -11.08
CA ARG A 384 -11.72 2.25 -9.70
C ARG A 384 -12.13 3.30 -8.65
N TYR A 385 -12.05 4.57 -8.98
CA TYR A 385 -12.45 5.65 -8.08
C TYR A 385 -13.89 6.12 -8.30
N ASP A 386 -14.57 5.64 -9.35
CA ASP A 386 -15.97 5.94 -9.59
C ASP A 386 -16.94 4.99 -8.88
N GLU A 387 -16.45 3.87 -8.32
CA GLU A 387 -17.26 2.84 -7.67
C GLU A 387 -18.26 3.41 -6.66
N ARG A 388 -17.84 4.37 -5.81
CA ARG A 388 -18.74 5.03 -4.84
C ARG A 388 -19.81 5.87 -5.52
N SER A 389 -19.44 6.68 -6.51
CA SER A 389 -20.39 7.51 -7.25
C SER A 389 -21.41 6.66 -8.01
N ILE A 390 -20.95 5.56 -8.61
CA ILE A 390 -21.82 4.60 -9.30
C ILE A 390 -22.76 3.90 -8.31
N SER A 391 -22.28 3.51 -7.15
CA SER A 391 -23.09 2.86 -6.12
C SER A 391 -24.20 3.79 -5.58
N GLU A 392 -23.87 5.07 -5.35
CA GLU A 392 -24.84 6.07 -4.91
C GLU A 392 -25.91 6.29 -5.98
N GLU A 393 -25.54 6.47 -7.24
CA GLU A 393 -26.46 6.65 -8.36
C GLU A 393 -27.35 5.44 -8.59
N ALA A 394 -26.79 4.23 -8.52
CA ALA A 394 -27.56 3.00 -8.63
C ALA A 394 -28.58 2.87 -7.48
N SER A 395 -28.20 3.31 -6.27
CA SER A 395 -29.10 3.32 -5.12
C SER A 395 -30.23 4.34 -5.30
N GLU A 396 -29.93 5.55 -5.78
CA GLU A 396 -30.94 6.58 -6.08
C GLU A 396 -31.93 6.09 -7.16
N LEU A 397 -31.44 5.51 -8.25
CA LEU A 397 -32.29 4.93 -9.30
C LEU A 397 -33.14 3.77 -8.77
N SER A 398 -32.58 2.93 -7.90
CA SER A 398 -33.33 1.82 -7.27
C SER A 398 -34.46 2.33 -6.40
N LEU A 399 -34.26 3.42 -5.66
CA LEU A 399 -35.30 4.04 -4.85
C LEU A 399 -36.42 4.64 -5.71
N ILE A 400 -36.10 5.27 -6.84
CA ILE A 400 -37.10 5.78 -7.79
C ILE A 400 -37.97 4.62 -8.30
N ILE A 401 -37.33 3.53 -8.77
CA ILE A 401 -38.05 2.34 -9.26
C ILE A 401 -38.96 1.76 -8.16
N GLN A 402 -38.49 1.72 -6.90
CA GLN A 402 -39.29 1.23 -5.78
C GLN A 402 -40.50 2.16 -5.50
N SER A 403 -40.30 3.47 -5.58
CA SER A 403 -41.39 4.45 -5.44
C SER A 403 -42.43 4.25 -6.51
N ASP A 404 -42.03 4.16 -7.80
CA ASP A 404 -42.95 3.96 -8.91
C ASP A 404 -43.78 2.68 -8.77
N VAL A 405 -43.15 1.58 -8.30
CA VAL A 405 -43.88 0.33 -8.01
C VAL A 405 -44.88 0.49 -6.86
N MET A 406 -44.49 1.16 -5.79
CA MET A 406 -45.41 1.38 -4.65
C MET A 406 -46.57 2.31 -5.00
N ASP A 407 -46.32 3.34 -5.82
CA ASP A 407 -47.38 4.23 -6.29
C ASP A 407 -48.38 3.48 -7.18
N SER A 408 -47.91 2.61 -8.08
CA SER A 408 -48.77 1.75 -8.90
C SER A 408 -49.64 0.78 -8.07
N ILE A 409 -49.08 0.24 -6.97
CA ILE A 409 -49.86 -0.62 -6.05
C ILE A 409 -50.94 0.18 -5.34
N ASN A 410 -50.65 1.37 -4.86
CA ASN A 410 -51.55 2.25 -4.16
C ASN A 410 -52.70 2.76 -5.09
N GLU A 411 -52.43 2.99 -6.37
CA GLU A 411 -53.43 3.34 -7.36
C GLU A 411 -54.37 2.19 -7.64
N ASN A 412 -53.89 0.97 -7.82
CA ASN A 412 -54.70 -0.22 -8.04
C ASN A 412 -55.60 -0.54 -6.83
N GLN A 413 -55.11 -0.36 -5.59
CA GLN A 413 -55.94 -0.54 -4.39
C GLN A 413 -57.06 0.50 -4.29
N LYS A 414 -56.80 1.75 -4.67
CA LYS A 414 -57.84 2.78 -4.71
C LYS A 414 -58.93 2.52 -5.77
N GLU A 415 -58.56 1.93 -6.89
CA GLU A 415 -59.50 1.53 -7.94
C GLU A 415 -60.35 0.32 -7.49
N GLU A 416 -59.79 -0.63 -6.78
CA GLU A 416 -60.54 -1.76 -6.19
C GLU A 416 -61.48 -1.32 -5.10
N ASP A 417 -61.06 -0.45 -4.15
CA ASP A 417 -61.90 0.10 -3.11
C ASP A 417 -63.05 0.95 -3.69
N ASN A 418 -62.84 1.69 -4.77
CA ASN A 418 -63.90 2.49 -5.42
C ASN A 418 -64.91 1.59 -6.17
N ASN A 419 -64.51 0.44 -6.66
CA ASN A 419 -65.40 -0.50 -7.36
C ASN A 419 -66.24 -1.33 -6.38
N GLU A 420 -65.82 -1.54 -5.13
CA GLU A 420 -66.62 -2.21 -4.08
C GLU A 420 -67.77 -1.31 -3.53
N TYR A 421 -67.68 0.02 -3.70
CA TYR A 421 -68.75 0.95 -3.26
C TYR A 421 -69.83 1.23 -4.33
N ILE A 422 -69.71 0.65 -5.54
CA ILE A 422 -70.66 0.89 -6.65
C ILE A 422 -71.46 -0.40 -7.02
N GLY A 423 -71.27 -1.52 -6.25
CA GLY A 423 -71.99 -2.77 -6.44
C GLY A 423 -73.15 -2.90 -5.39
#